data_d4029cd3ea6cacc27f160489185d5541
#
_entry.id   d4029cd3ea6cacc27f160489185d5541
#
_cell.length_a   1.000
_cell.length_b   1.000
_cell.length_c   1.000
_cell.angle_alpha   90.00
_cell.angle_beta   90.00
_cell.angle_gamma   90.00
#
_symmetry.space_group_name_H-M   'P 1'
#
loop_
_entity.id
_entity.type
_entity.pdbx_description
1 polymer ?
#
loop_
_entity_poly.entity_id
_entity_poly.type
_entity_poly.pdbx_seq_one_letter_code
_entity_poly.pdbx_strand_id
1 'polypeptide(L)'
;MANDIQYPTRAKIIEYNLLALTIINVKKADQPKVLSNHKIDSAIEECRHTEGDIYDKAVTLLKGLIQKHPFASGNRRTAFIVAKEFLVSNNAAFRVKDDPAHA
;
A
#
# COMPACT_ATOMS: atom_id res chain seq x y z
N MET A 1 -9.35 -0.82 23.88
CA MET A 1 -9.34 -2.13 23.28
C MET A 1 -8.09 -2.32 22.46
N ALA A 2 -7.51 -3.48 22.60
CA ALA A 2 -6.23 -3.76 21.99
C ALA A 2 -6.28 -3.90 20.46
N ASN A 3 -7.47 -3.78 19.88
CA ASN A 3 -7.66 -4.17 18.48
C ASN A 3 -7.95 -3.03 17.53
N ASP A 4 -7.58 -1.82 17.92
CA ASP A 4 -7.75 -0.70 17.02
C ASP A 4 -6.72 -0.79 15.91
N ILE A 5 -7.21 -1.05 14.71
CA ILE A 5 -6.34 -1.16 13.54
C ILE A 5 -6.03 0.24 13.01
N GLN A 6 -4.77 0.47 12.72
CA GLN A 6 -4.32 1.73 12.15
C GLN A 6 -4.36 1.62 10.63
N TYR A 7 -5.30 2.32 10.01
CA TYR A 7 -5.42 2.35 8.55
C TYR A 7 -4.66 3.55 8.00
N PRO A 8 -4.09 3.44 6.80
CA PRO A 8 -3.42 4.59 6.19
C PRO A 8 -4.44 5.66 5.81
N THR A 9 -4.00 6.90 5.79
CA THR A 9 -4.81 8.00 5.28
C THR A 9 -4.49 8.22 3.82
N ARG A 10 -5.40 8.92 3.12
CA ARG A 10 -5.15 9.34 1.74
C ARG A 10 -3.83 10.10 1.64
N ALA A 11 -3.63 11.06 2.55
CA ALA A 11 -2.42 11.88 2.55
C ALA A 11 -1.16 11.05 2.68
N LYS A 12 -1.19 10.02 3.51
CA LYS A 12 -0.04 9.14 3.71
C LYS A 12 0.25 8.32 2.46
N ILE A 13 -0.78 7.84 1.81
CA ILE A 13 -0.61 7.06 0.57
C ILE A 13 0.00 7.93 -0.53
N ILE A 14 -0.44 9.18 -0.63
CA ILE A 14 0.13 10.14 -1.59
C ILE A 14 1.60 10.39 -1.27
N GLU A 15 1.93 10.52 0.00
CA GLU A 15 3.30 10.68 0.47
C GLU A 15 4.17 9.50 0.06
N TYR A 16 3.66 8.28 0.22
CA TYR A 16 4.39 7.08 -0.16
C TYR A 16 4.58 6.97 -1.67
N ASN A 17 3.64 7.49 -2.46
CA ASN A 17 3.83 7.55 -3.90
C ASN A 17 5.00 8.46 -4.26
N LEU A 18 5.06 9.63 -3.63
CA LEU A 18 6.16 10.55 -3.84
C LEU A 18 7.49 9.91 -3.44
N LEU A 19 7.50 9.22 -2.31
CA LEU A 19 8.68 8.52 -1.83
C LEU A 19 9.12 7.43 -2.80
N ALA A 20 8.17 6.64 -3.30
CA ALA A 20 8.46 5.56 -4.24
C ALA A 20 9.12 6.10 -5.51
N LEU A 21 8.61 7.20 -6.03
CA LEU A 21 9.15 7.80 -7.25
C LEU A 21 10.49 8.46 -7.02
N THR A 22 10.74 8.95 -5.82
CA THR A 22 12.01 9.58 -5.45
C THR A 22 13.13 8.56 -5.30
N ILE A 23 12.82 7.43 -4.64
CA ILE A 23 13.83 6.40 -4.37
C ILE A 23 14.22 5.66 -5.64
N ILE A 24 13.24 5.34 -6.48
CA ILE A 24 13.48 4.57 -7.70
C ILE A 24 13.15 5.43 -8.90
N ASN A 25 14.02 6.38 -9.19
CA ASN A 25 13.84 7.28 -10.32
C ASN A 25 14.31 6.57 -11.58
N VAL A 26 13.50 5.67 -12.10
CA VAL A 26 13.87 4.86 -13.27
C VAL A 26 13.58 5.59 -14.57
N LYS A 27 12.58 6.43 -14.57
CA LYS A 27 12.16 7.16 -15.78
C LYS A 27 12.03 8.63 -15.48
N LYS A 28 12.61 9.46 -16.36
CA LYS A 28 12.46 10.90 -16.23
C LYS A 28 11.01 11.36 -16.36
N ALA A 29 10.18 10.56 -17.02
CA ALA A 29 8.76 10.87 -17.22
C ALA A 29 7.90 10.53 -16.01
N ASP A 30 8.44 9.81 -15.03
CA ASP A 30 7.69 9.47 -13.82
C ASP A 30 7.41 10.75 -13.03
N GLN A 31 6.15 11.02 -12.78
CA GLN A 31 5.73 12.21 -12.06
C GLN A 31 4.78 11.86 -10.93
N PRO A 32 4.95 12.49 -9.76
CA PRO A 32 4.04 12.29 -8.63
C PRO A 32 2.73 13.00 -8.91
N LYS A 33 1.81 12.29 -9.53
CA LYS A 33 0.52 12.86 -9.89
C LYS A 33 -0.60 11.93 -9.46
N VAL A 34 -1.53 12.48 -8.68
CA VAL A 34 -2.74 11.76 -8.30
C VAL A 34 -3.75 11.89 -9.42
N LEU A 35 -4.18 10.75 -9.95
CA LEU A 35 -5.23 10.73 -10.97
C LEU A 35 -6.61 10.69 -10.34
N SER A 36 -6.75 10.03 -9.18
CA SER A 36 -8.06 9.89 -8.55
C SER A 36 -7.92 9.70 -7.04
N ASN A 37 -8.30 10.70 -6.29
CA ASN A 37 -8.41 10.60 -4.84
C ASN A 37 -9.47 9.59 -4.44
N HIS A 38 -10.56 9.51 -5.23
CA HIS A 38 -11.62 8.56 -4.97
C HIS A 38 -11.11 7.12 -4.97
N LYS A 39 -10.21 6.80 -5.89
CA LYS A 39 -9.65 5.45 -5.98
C LYS A 39 -8.75 5.13 -4.78
N ILE A 40 -8.04 6.13 -4.27
CA ILE A 40 -7.25 5.94 -3.05
C ILE A 40 -8.20 5.64 -1.88
N ASP A 41 -9.22 6.46 -1.72
CA ASP A 41 -10.19 6.29 -0.64
C ASP A 41 -10.89 4.95 -0.73
N SER A 42 -11.24 4.54 -1.94
CA SER A 42 -11.91 3.26 -2.18
C SER A 42 -11.02 2.09 -1.76
N ALA A 43 -9.74 2.16 -2.06
CA ALA A 43 -8.80 1.11 -1.65
C ALA A 43 -8.70 1.02 -0.13
N ILE A 44 -8.68 2.16 0.55
CA ILE A 44 -8.66 2.20 2.01
C ILE A 44 -9.93 1.59 2.57
N GLU A 45 -11.10 1.94 2.02
CA GLU A 45 -12.38 1.43 2.49
C GLU A 45 -12.50 -0.08 2.26
N GLU A 46 -12.03 -0.58 1.14
CA GLU A 46 -12.04 -2.02 0.89
C GLU A 46 -11.15 -2.75 1.90
N CYS A 47 -10.01 -2.18 2.23
CA CYS A 47 -9.13 -2.71 3.26
C CYS A 47 -9.86 -2.73 4.61
N ARG A 48 -10.52 -1.64 4.95
CA ARG A 48 -11.23 -1.50 6.22
C ARG A 48 -12.33 -2.55 6.37
N HIS A 49 -13.04 -2.84 5.29
CA HIS A 49 -14.17 -3.77 5.31
C HIS A 49 -13.78 -5.22 5.00
N THR A 50 -12.52 -5.49 4.74
CA THR A 50 -12.07 -6.86 4.51
C THR A 50 -12.12 -7.64 5.81
N GLU A 51 -12.81 -8.77 5.80
CA GLU A 51 -12.82 -9.68 6.92
C GLU A 51 -11.56 -10.55 6.88
N GLY A 52 -11.15 -10.99 8.05
CA GLY A 52 -9.95 -11.79 8.16
C GLY A 52 -8.92 -11.11 9.05
N ASP A 53 -7.69 -11.58 8.97
CA ASP A 53 -6.62 -11.04 9.80
C ASP A 53 -5.96 -9.83 9.14
N ILE A 54 -4.94 -9.30 9.80
CA ILE A 54 -4.26 -8.10 9.32
C ILE A 54 -3.59 -8.34 7.96
N TYR A 55 -3.18 -9.57 7.68
CA TYR A 55 -2.55 -9.90 6.40
C TYR A 55 -3.57 -9.93 5.27
N ASP A 56 -4.78 -10.40 5.54
CA ASP A 56 -5.87 -10.36 4.55
C ASP A 56 -6.18 -8.92 4.17
N LYS A 57 -6.22 -8.04 5.17
CA LYS A 57 -6.45 -6.61 4.94
C LYS A 57 -5.31 -5.98 4.14
N ALA A 58 -4.08 -6.36 4.46
CA ALA A 58 -2.91 -5.84 3.74
C ALA A 58 -2.93 -6.26 2.27
N VAL A 59 -3.33 -7.48 1.98
CA VAL A 59 -3.44 -7.98 0.60
C VAL A 59 -4.52 -7.20 -0.16
N THR A 60 -5.67 -6.96 0.48
CA THR A 60 -6.74 -6.17 -0.15
C THR A 60 -6.25 -4.77 -0.49
N LEU A 61 -5.52 -4.14 0.43
CA LEU A 61 -4.98 -2.80 0.22
C LEU A 61 -3.99 -2.79 -0.93
N LEU A 62 -3.08 -3.75 -0.94
CA LEU A 62 -2.07 -3.90 -1.99
C LEU A 62 -2.73 -4.06 -3.36
N LYS A 63 -3.64 -5.02 -3.47
CA LYS A 63 -4.32 -5.31 -4.73
C LYS A 63 -5.16 -4.12 -5.20
N GLY A 64 -5.85 -3.48 -4.25
CA GLY A 64 -6.68 -2.33 -4.58
C GLY A 64 -5.87 -1.19 -5.19
N LEU A 65 -4.74 -0.87 -4.59
CA LEU A 65 -3.89 0.22 -5.09
C LEU A 65 -3.28 -0.12 -6.45
N ILE A 66 -2.93 -1.39 -6.66
CA ILE A 66 -2.40 -1.81 -7.95
C ILE A 66 -3.48 -1.77 -9.02
N GLN A 67 -4.64 -2.34 -8.74
CA GLN A 67 -5.70 -2.51 -9.73
C GLN A 67 -6.43 -1.22 -10.08
N LYS A 68 -6.60 -0.34 -9.10
CA LYS A 68 -7.33 0.91 -9.32
C LYS A 68 -6.49 1.98 -10.01
N HIS A 69 -5.18 1.87 -9.97
CA HIS A 69 -4.29 2.82 -10.62
C HIS A 69 -4.57 4.27 -10.23
N PRO A 70 -4.53 4.62 -8.94
CA PRO A 70 -4.85 5.98 -8.52
C PRO A 70 -3.80 7.02 -8.88
N PHE A 71 -2.60 6.60 -9.26
CA PHE A 71 -1.51 7.51 -9.60
C PHE A 71 -1.11 7.37 -11.06
N ALA A 72 -0.51 8.41 -11.59
CA ALA A 72 0.00 8.39 -12.96
C ALA A 72 1.15 7.40 -13.08
N SER A 73 1.92 7.21 -12.00
CA SER A 73 3.12 6.39 -12.02
C SER A 73 3.37 5.78 -10.65
N GLY A 74 4.07 4.66 -10.63
CA GLY A 74 4.54 4.07 -9.38
C GLY A 74 3.48 3.37 -8.56
N ASN A 75 2.35 2.99 -9.15
CA ASN A 75 1.26 2.37 -8.40
C ASN A 75 1.68 1.09 -7.69
N ARG A 76 2.44 0.25 -8.36
CA ARG A 76 2.88 -1.03 -7.80
C ARG A 76 3.85 -0.83 -6.64
N ARG A 77 4.83 0.05 -6.82
CA ARG A 77 5.81 0.35 -5.76
C ARG A 77 5.14 1.00 -4.56
N THR A 78 4.24 1.95 -4.82
CA THR A 78 3.48 2.61 -3.77
C THR A 78 2.64 1.61 -2.99
N ALA A 79 1.93 0.74 -3.69
CA ALA A 79 1.09 -0.28 -3.06
C ALA A 79 1.91 -1.17 -2.12
N PHE A 80 3.11 -1.55 -2.55
CA PHE A 80 3.99 -2.40 -1.74
C PHE A 80 4.44 -1.67 -0.47
N ILE A 81 4.86 -0.42 -0.61
CA ILE A 81 5.27 0.39 0.54
C ILE A 81 4.11 0.56 1.52
N VAL A 82 2.93 0.89 1.00
CA VAL A 82 1.74 1.11 1.83
C VAL A 82 1.36 -0.15 2.58
N ALA A 83 1.34 -1.30 1.90
CA ALA A 83 0.99 -2.57 2.54
C ALA A 83 1.99 -2.93 3.62
N LYS A 84 3.28 -2.74 3.36
CA LYS A 84 4.32 -2.99 4.34
C LYS A 84 4.15 -2.10 5.57
N GLU A 85 3.94 -0.80 5.35
CA GLU A 85 3.78 0.15 6.44
C GLU A 85 2.51 -0.11 7.22
N PHE A 86 1.47 -0.56 6.54
CA PHE A 86 0.23 -0.95 7.21
C PHE A 86 0.49 -2.09 8.21
N LEU A 87 1.23 -3.10 7.78
CA LEU A 87 1.58 -4.22 8.66
C LEU A 87 2.45 -3.76 9.83
N VAL A 88 3.48 -2.98 9.54
CA VAL A 88 4.40 -2.50 10.58
C VAL A 88 3.65 -1.64 11.60
N SER A 89 2.78 -0.76 11.14
CA SER A 89 2.02 0.13 12.02
C SER A 89 1.04 -0.63 12.92
N ASN A 90 0.72 -1.85 12.55
CA ASN A 90 -0.18 -2.70 13.33
C ASN A 90 0.55 -3.83 14.03
N ASN A 91 1.85 -3.67 14.23
CA ASN A 91 2.70 -4.63 14.94
C ASN A 91 2.74 -6.01 14.30
N ALA A 92 2.52 -6.08 13.01
CA ALA A 92 2.61 -7.32 12.25
C ALA A 92 3.93 -7.34 11.49
N ALA A 93 4.59 -8.48 11.48
CA ALA A 93 5.85 -8.59 10.78
C ALA A 93 5.61 -8.60 9.27
N PHE A 94 6.37 -7.78 8.56
CA PHE A 94 6.40 -7.89 7.13
C PHE A 94 7.37 -9.02 6.78
N ARG A 95 6.84 -10.08 6.21
CA ARG A 95 7.63 -11.23 5.82
C ARG A 95 7.45 -11.52 4.36
N VAL A 96 8.57 -11.59 3.66
CA VAL A 96 8.59 -12.28 2.40
C VAL A 96 8.65 -13.76 2.78
N LYS A 97 7.71 -14.54 2.26
CA LYS A 97 7.68 -15.95 2.58
C LYS A 97 8.95 -16.59 2.08
N ASP A 98 9.74 -17.12 3.02
CA ASP A 98 10.96 -17.82 2.65
C ASP A 98 10.59 -19.19 2.08
N ASP A 99 11.02 -19.41 0.88
CA ASP A 99 10.95 -20.73 0.29
C ASP A 99 11.99 -21.61 1.01
N PRO A 100 11.59 -22.76 1.56
CA PRO A 100 12.56 -23.65 2.19
C PRO A 100 13.75 -23.98 1.32
N ALA A 101 13.58 -23.92 0.01
CA ALA A 101 14.67 -24.15 -0.92
C ALA A 101 15.73 -23.05 -0.87
N HIS A 102 15.41 -21.91 -0.29
CA HIS A 102 16.31 -20.78 -0.13
C HIS A 102 16.86 -20.65 1.28
N ALA A 103 16.45 -21.52 2.13
CA ALA A 103 16.90 -21.48 3.52
C ALA A 103 18.34 -21.98 3.63
#